data_c06d7fae65d874262c5b800c42c54dd2
#
_entry.id   c06d7fae65d874262c5b800c42c54dd2
#
_cell.length_a   1.000
_cell.length_b   1.000
_cell.length_c   1.000
_cell.angle_alpha   90.00
_cell.angle_beta   90.00
_cell.angle_gamma   90.00
#
_symmetry.space_group_name_H-M   'P 1'
#
loop_
_entity.id
_entity.type
_entity.pdbx_description
1 polymer ?
#
loop_
_entity_poly.entity_id
_entity_poly.type
_entity_poly.pdbx_seq_one_letter_code
_entity_poly.pdbx_strand_id
1 'polypeptide(L)'
;MRRSTLLLIFALMTIISHRIYATPIDIDQARGLASDFLYSQSNSVDAKQKLAPKNEMQLELAYSDEYCYVFNGNGGFVLISSLDTQEPILGYSKHGNFNAETMPDELKAWIKSSSMPSLAPSVHEAILPMTTTEWDQIRPYNAQIKSNYATGCVATALAQMMAYHKWPNEVRKDVYDLPPTSLNWSIMRDQYKTDDSDESAQEVAKLMNYCGAAVKTNYKYTGSTAYFYDMVDALKYYFDYAKTVRDIYRISYTTECRCSHQHGVDRAM
;
A
#
# COMPACT_ATOMS: atom_id res chain seq x y z
N MET A 1 44.17 41.30 -12.39
CA MET A 1 42.91 41.09 -11.62
C MET A 1 41.95 40.00 -12.20
N ARG A 2 41.98 39.62 -13.48
CA ARG A 2 41.08 38.61 -14.09
C ARG A 2 41.39 37.14 -13.78
N ARG A 3 42.65 36.76 -13.48
CA ARG A 3 43.02 35.36 -13.20
C ARG A 3 42.71 34.89 -11.79
N SER A 4 42.75 35.77 -10.80
CA SER A 4 42.47 35.46 -9.40
C SER A 4 40.94 35.26 -9.15
N THR A 5 40.09 36.00 -9.86
CA THR A 5 38.63 35.86 -9.79
C THR A 5 38.14 34.54 -10.41
N LEU A 6 38.79 34.07 -11.49
CA LEU A 6 38.44 32.79 -12.13
C LEU A 6 38.78 31.59 -11.22
N LEU A 7 39.94 31.65 -10.53
CA LEU A 7 40.34 30.60 -9.58
C LEU A 7 39.43 30.55 -8.34
N LEU A 8 38.93 31.70 -7.88
CA LEU A 8 37.98 31.75 -6.77
C LEU A 8 36.59 31.15 -7.15
N ILE A 9 36.12 31.39 -8.38
CA ILE A 9 34.86 30.81 -8.88
C ILE A 9 35.01 29.31 -9.08
N PHE A 10 36.15 28.81 -9.53
CA PHE A 10 36.41 27.37 -9.68
C PHE A 10 36.52 26.67 -8.32
N ALA A 11 37.18 27.30 -7.34
CA ALA A 11 37.23 26.80 -5.97
C ALA A 11 35.83 26.80 -5.28
N LEU A 12 34.98 27.79 -5.58
CA LEU A 12 33.62 27.85 -5.07
C LEU A 12 32.72 26.79 -5.72
N MET A 13 32.92 26.47 -7.00
CA MET A 13 32.16 25.40 -7.69
C MET A 13 32.51 23.98 -7.20
N THR A 14 33.73 23.74 -6.72
CA THR A 14 34.15 22.45 -6.19
C THR A 14 33.55 22.16 -4.78
N ILE A 15 33.12 23.21 -4.07
CA ILE A 15 32.53 23.07 -2.73
C ILE A 15 31.04 22.70 -2.80
N ILE A 16 30.37 22.92 -3.94
CA ILE A 16 28.91 22.71 -4.08
C ILE A 16 28.53 21.27 -4.51
N SER A 17 29.50 20.44 -4.87
CA SER A 17 29.22 19.03 -5.23
C SER A 17 29.32 18.08 -4.04
N HIS A 18 28.86 18.48 -2.86
CA HIS A 18 28.56 17.51 -1.83
C HIS A 18 27.31 16.76 -2.26
N ARG A 19 27.51 15.61 -2.87
CA ARG A 19 26.43 14.64 -3.02
C ARG A 19 25.97 14.32 -1.61
N ILE A 20 24.74 14.71 -1.28
CA ILE A 20 24.10 14.31 -0.04
C ILE A 20 23.82 12.82 -0.21
N TYR A 21 24.77 12.00 0.19
CA TYR A 21 24.52 10.57 0.38
C TYR A 21 23.81 10.43 1.72
N ALA A 22 22.72 9.69 1.74
CA ALA A 22 22.13 9.25 3.03
C ALA A 22 23.19 8.49 3.80
N THR A 23 23.41 8.87 5.06
CA THR A 23 24.41 8.24 5.94
C THR A 23 23.76 7.12 6.72
N PRO A 24 24.49 6.02 6.97
CA PRO A 24 23.99 4.98 7.86
C PRO A 24 23.75 5.57 9.27
N ILE A 25 22.62 5.22 9.87
CA ILE A 25 22.33 5.50 11.28
C ILE A 25 22.68 4.28 12.12
N ASP A 26 23.08 4.51 13.37
CA ASP A 26 23.32 3.42 14.29
C ASP A 26 22.02 2.92 14.96
N ILE A 27 22.12 1.79 15.64
CA ILE A 27 20.98 1.16 16.30
C ILE A 27 20.35 2.04 17.40
N ASP A 28 21.14 2.86 18.07
CA ASP A 28 20.64 3.73 19.16
C ASP A 28 19.87 4.91 18.58
N GLN A 29 20.34 5.47 17.49
CA GLN A 29 19.60 6.48 16.71
C GLN A 29 18.29 5.91 16.17
N ALA A 30 18.31 4.72 15.57
CA ALA A 30 17.11 4.03 15.08
C ALA A 30 16.13 3.73 16.22
N ARG A 31 16.63 3.30 17.39
CA ARG A 31 15.82 3.07 18.59
C ARG A 31 15.16 4.35 19.10
N GLY A 32 15.88 5.47 19.06
CA GLY A 32 15.34 6.78 19.41
C GLY A 32 14.16 7.16 18.51
N LEU A 33 14.33 7.04 17.19
CA LEU A 33 13.28 7.29 16.21
C LEU A 33 12.06 6.38 16.42
N ALA A 34 12.30 5.08 16.66
CA ALA A 34 11.25 4.11 16.94
C ALA A 34 10.44 4.47 18.20
N SER A 35 11.14 4.86 19.28
CA SER A 35 10.51 5.29 20.53
C SER A 35 9.65 6.53 20.35
N ASP A 36 10.16 7.55 19.65
CA ASP A 36 9.44 8.79 19.38
C ASP A 36 8.20 8.55 18.56
N PHE A 37 8.31 7.74 17.54
CA PHE A 37 7.19 7.40 16.66
C PHE A 37 6.11 6.63 17.41
N LEU A 38 6.44 5.52 18.08
CA LEU A 38 5.46 4.70 18.79
C LEU A 38 4.80 5.46 19.94
N TYR A 39 5.54 6.33 20.63
CA TYR A 39 4.98 7.21 21.65
C TYR A 39 3.97 8.20 21.04
N SER A 40 4.27 8.81 19.88
CA SER A 40 3.37 9.72 19.19
C SER A 40 2.07 9.04 18.75
N GLN A 41 2.16 7.79 18.25
CA GLN A 41 1.01 7.01 17.83
C GLN A 41 0.10 6.61 19.01
N SER A 42 0.68 6.32 20.17
CA SER A 42 -0.08 5.97 21.37
C SER A 42 -0.92 7.15 21.91
N ASN A 43 -0.42 8.37 21.77
CA ASN A 43 -1.11 9.58 22.25
C ASN A 43 -2.28 10.01 21.34
N SER A 44 -2.38 9.49 20.11
CA SER A 44 -3.39 9.91 19.15
C SER A 44 -4.73 9.16 19.29
N VAL A 45 -4.79 8.06 20.04
CA VAL A 45 -5.94 7.13 19.96
C VAL A 45 -6.83 7.09 21.19
N ASP A 46 -6.35 7.38 22.42
CA ASP A 46 -7.23 7.43 23.60
C ASP A 46 -6.62 8.22 24.77
N ALA A 47 -7.23 9.36 25.07
CA ALA A 47 -6.85 10.21 26.23
C ALA A 47 -7.17 9.58 27.61
N LYS A 48 -7.60 8.32 27.68
CA LYS A 48 -8.01 7.65 28.92
C LYS A 48 -7.07 6.56 29.42
N GLN A 49 -6.12 6.12 28.62
CA GLN A 49 -5.15 5.12 29.05
C GLN A 49 -3.86 5.82 29.45
N LYS A 50 -3.51 5.73 30.75
CA LYS A 50 -2.29 6.31 31.30
C LYS A 50 -1.09 5.58 30.69
N LEU A 51 -0.49 6.18 29.70
CA LEU A 51 0.68 5.63 29.00
C LEU A 51 1.89 5.62 29.93
N ALA A 52 2.72 4.59 29.80
CA ALA A 52 4.05 4.59 30.40
C ALA A 52 4.85 5.80 29.89
N PRO A 53 5.66 6.45 30.73
CA PRO A 53 6.54 7.52 30.28
C PRO A 53 7.44 7.03 29.14
N LYS A 54 7.77 7.90 28.18
CA LYS A 54 8.62 7.57 27.02
C LYS A 54 9.91 6.81 27.43
N ASN A 55 10.48 7.13 28.60
CA ASN A 55 11.70 6.53 29.11
C ASN A 55 11.52 5.08 29.61
N GLU A 56 10.30 4.58 29.74
CA GLU A 56 9.98 3.22 30.16
C GLU A 56 9.56 2.31 29.00
N MET A 57 9.52 2.84 27.77
CA MET A 57 9.18 2.04 26.61
C MET A 57 10.30 1.05 26.29
N GLN A 58 10.05 -0.22 26.56
CA GLN A 58 10.98 -1.29 26.20
C GLN A 58 10.81 -1.65 24.73
N LEU A 59 11.84 -1.37 23.94
CA LEU A 59 11.92 -1.74 22.54
C LEU A 59 12.91 -2.89 22.37
N GLU A 60 12.41 -4.01 21.85
CA GLU A 60 13.20 -5.18 21.49
C GLU A 60 13.57 -5.11 20.01
N LEU A 61 14.86 -5.26 19.68
CA LEU A 61 15.28 -5.40 18.30
C LEU A 61 14.87 -6.79 17.77
N ALA A 62 13.89 -6.80 16.89
CA ALA A 62 13.37 -8.05 16.30
C ALA A 62 14.09 -8.44 15.00
N TYR A 63 14.66 -7.46 14.27
CA TYR A 63 15.40 -7.70 13.03
C TYR A 63 16.31 -6.53 12.70
N SER A 64 17.43 -6.80 12.04
CA SER A 64 18.27 -5.77 11.43
C SER A 64 19.05 -6.34 10.24
N ASP A 65 19.20 -5.49 9.22
CA ASP A 65 20.07 -5.73 8.06
C ASP A 65 20.68 -4.40 7.58
N GLU A 66 21.27 -4.42 6.38
CA GLU A 66 21.87 -3.22 5.79
C GLU A 66 20.81 -2.16 5.37
N TYR A 67 19.52 -2.51 5.38
CA TYR A 67 18.43 -1.67 4.89
C TYR A 67 17.53 -1.13 6.00
N CYS A 68 17.33 -1.89 7.07
CA CYS A 68 16.41 -1.48 8.14
C CYS A 68 16.72 -2.09 9.51
N TYR A 69 16.14 -1.45 10.54
CA TYR A 69 15.96 -1.98 11.89
C TYR A 69 14.48 -2.19 12.15
N VAL A 70 14.09 -3.29 12.79
CA VAL A 70 12.72 -3.52 13.22
C VAL A 70 12.70 -3.68 14.74
N PHE A 71 11.89 -2.85 15.40
CA PHE A 71 11.72 -2.90 16.84
C PHE A 71 10.29 -3.32 17.20
N ASN A 72 10.17 -4.34 18.05
CA ASN A 72 8.93 -4.67 18.73
C ASN A 72 8.79 -3.81 20.00
N GLY A 73 7.58 -3.36 20.26
CA GLY A 73 7.30 -2.61 21.49
C GLY A 73 5.84 -2.15 21.56
N ASN A 74 5.36 -2.03 22.78
CA ASN A 74 4.02 -1.50 23.05
C ASN A 74 2.86 -2.28 22.39
N GLY A 75 3.05 -3.59 22.17
CA GLY A 75 2.08 -4.46 21.52
C GLY A 75 2.00 -4.34 20.00
N GLY A 76 2.96 -3.62 19.40
CA GLY A 76 3.11 -3.45 17.97
C GLY A 76 4.57 -3.50 17.54
N PHE A 77 4.89 -3.07 16.33
CA PHE A 77 6.26 -2.97 15.84
C PHE A 77 6.43 -1.79 14.87
N VAL A 78 7.68 -1.39 14.67
CA VAL A 78 8.05 -0.33 13.71
C VAL A 78 9.31 -0.70 12.95
N LEU A 79 9.32 -0.39 11.65
CA LEU A 79 10.45 -0.55 10.74
C LEU A 79 11.10 0.83 10.53
N ILE A 80 12.39 0.93 10.80
CA ILE A 80 13.18 2.15 10.66
C ILE A 80 14.22 1.94 9.57
N SER A 81 14.38 2.90 8.66
CA SER A 81 15.46 2.89 7.66
C SER A 81 16.83 2.86 8.37
N SER A 82 17.75 2.07 7.85
CA SER A 82 19.15 2.09 8.31
C SER A 82 19.93 3.31 7.78
N LEU A 83 19.30 4.15 6.96
CA LEU A 83 19.88 5.34 6.39
C LEU A 83 19.16 6.59 6.92
N ASP A 84 19.92 7.67 7.12
CA ASP A 84 19.38 9.00 7.43
C ASP A 84 18.64 9.54 6.21
N THR A 85 17.33 9.30 6.18
CA THR A 85 16.40 9.71 5.12
C THR A 85 15.38 10.70 5.67
N GLN A 86 14.71 11.46 4.78
CA GLN A 86 13.65 12.38 5.20
C GLN A 86 12.45 11.65 5.83
N GLU A 87 12.23 10.40 5.46
CA GLU A 87 11.18 9.55 6.01
C GLU A 87 11.79 8.28 6.61
N PRO A 88 12.29 8.35 7.86
CA PRO A 88 12.99 7.22 8.46
C PRO A 88 12.05 6.06 8.83
N ILE A 89 10.74 6.29 8.96
CA ILE A 89 9.75 5.27 9.28
C ILE A 89 9.31 4.57 7.99
N LEU A 90 9.75 3.35 7.78
CA LEU A 90 9.38 2.56 6.60
C LEU A 90 7.98 1.95 6.73
N GLY A 91 7.59 1.58 7.94
CA GLY A 91 6.28 1.01 8.22
C GLY A 91 6.09 0.71 9.69
N TYR A 92 4.85 0.41 10.07
CA TYR A 92 4.54 0.05 11.47
C TYR A 92 3.25 -0.76 11.57
N SER A 93 3.09 -1.44 12.70
CA SER A 93 1.82 -2.01 13.11
C SER A 93 1.53 -1.62 14.56
N LYS A 94 0.25 -1.37 14.86
CA LYS A 94 -0.22 -1.09 16.23
C LYS A 94 -0.47 -2.37 17.03
N HIS A 95 -0.42 -3.52 16.39
CA HIS A 95 -0.76 -4.80 17.00
C HIS A 95 0.20 -5.90 16.56
N GLY A 96 0.45 -6.84 17.46
CA GLY A 96 1.31 -8.01 17.24
C GLY A 96 2.79 -7.69 17.32
N ASN A 97 3.60 -8.73 17.16
CA ASN A 97 5.05 -8.63 17.15
C ASN A 97 5.58 -9.05 15.78
N PHE A 98 6.60 -8.36 15.33
CA PHE A 98 7.34 -8.76 14.14
C PHE A 98 8.17 -10.01 14.45
N ASN A 99 8.09 -11.00 13.56
CA ASN A 99 8.91 -12.19 13.63
C ASN A 99 9.73 -12.33 12.33
N ALA A 100 11.04 -12.24 12.47
CA ALA A 100 11.98 -12.33 11.35
C ALA A 100 11.94 -13.68 10.61
N GLU A 101 11.63 -14.77 11.32
CA GLU A 101 11.58 -16.12 10.72
C GLU A 101 10.40 -16.30 9.75
N THR A 102 9.34 -15.53 9.95
CA THR A 102 8.13 -15.59 9.12
C THR A 102 8.02 -14.40 8.15
N MET A 103 9.10 -13.61 8.02
CA MET A 103 9.12 -12.47 7.11
C MET A 103 9.01 -12.92 5.65
N PRO A 104 7.97 -12.48 4.89
CA PRO A 104 7.83 -12.78 3.48
C PRO A 104 8.96 -12.20 2.64
N ASP A 105 9.35 -12.90 1.57
CA ASP A 105 10.41 -12.43 0.67
C ASP A 105 10.03 -11.12 -0.04
N GLU A 106 8.74 -10.90 -0.29
CA GLU A 106 8.20 -9.65 -0.83
C GLU A 106 8.43 -8.45 0.10
N LEU A 107 8.30 -8.67 1.42
CA LEU A 107 8.59 -7.63 2.40
C LEU A 107 10.08 -7.30 2.43
N LYS A 108 10.97 -8.31 2.35
CA LYS A 108 12.42 -8.09 2.25
C LYS A 108 12.78 -7.28 1.00
N ALA A 109 12.21 -7.64 -0.15
CA ALA A 109 12.42 -6.92 -1.41
C ALA A 109 11.93 -5.48 -1.32
N TRP A 110 10.77 -5.26 -0.68
CA TRP A 110 10.23 -3.93 -0.47
C TRP A 110 11.10 -3.07 0.46
N ILE A 111 11.56 -3.60 1.60
CA ILE A 111 12.46 -2.92 2.53
C ILE A 111 13.71 -2.47 1.77
N LYS A 112 14.36 -3.37 1.04
CA LYS A 112 15.53 -3.05 0.23
C LYS A 112 15.27 -1.91 -0.75
N SER A 113 14.15 -1.94 -1.48
CA SER A 113 13.81 -0.90 -2.44
C SER A 113 13.48 0.45 -1.80
N SER A 114 12.88 0.43 -0.60
CA SER A 114 12.45 1.63 0.13
C SER A 114 13.59 2.31 0.88
N SER A 115 14.63 1.56 1.26
CA SER A 115 15.80 2.09 1.96
C SER A 115 16.88 2.63 1.03
N MET A 116 16.77 2.38 -0.29
CA MET A 116 17.71 2.96 -1.25
C MET A 116 17.46 4.47 -1.38
N PRO A 117 18.52 5.32 -1.36
CA PRO A 117 18.37 6.74 -1.61
C PRO A 117 17.70 6.94 -2.96
N SER A 118 16.55 7.55 -2.98
CA SER A 118 15.94 8.01 -4.22
C SER A 118 16.89 9.04 -4.83
N LEU A 119 17.43 8.75 -6.01
CA LEU A 119 18.22 9.71 -6.77
C LEU A 119 17.29 10.86 -7.20
N ALA A 120 17.40 11.97 -6.48
CA ALA A 120 16.65 13.21 -6.56
C ALA A 120 15.21 13.15 -6.02
N PRO A 121 14.82 14.09 -5.14
CA PRO A 121 13.43 14.36 -4.89
C PRO A 121 12.84 14.95 -6.17
N SER A 122 12.18 14.14 -6.97
CA SER A 122 11.22 14.70 -7.89
C SER A 122 10.14 15.33 -6.99
N VAL A 123 10.06 16.66 -7.00
CA VAL A 123 8.94 17.38 -6.40
C VAL A 123 7.71 17.01 -7.22
N HIS A 124 7.13 15.85 -6.92
CA HIS A 124 5.83 15.48 -7.44
C HIS A 124 4.80 16.06 -6.47
N GLU A 125 3.89 16.81 -7.02
CA GLU A 125 2.70 17.22 -6.30
C GLU A 125 2.06 15.96 -5.67
N ALA A 126 1.71 16.03 -4.40
CA ALA A 126 1.14 14.89 -3.69
C ALA A 126 -0.16 14.46 -4.38
N ILE A 127 -0.22 13.23 -4.86
CA ILE A 127 -1.44 12.65 -5.38
C ILE A 127 -2.28 12.21 -4.19
N LEU A 128 -3.40 12.88 -3.98
CA LEU A 128 -4.36 12.49 -2.95
C LEU A 128 -4.98 11.12 -3.25
N PRO A 129 -5.45 10.38 -2.23
CA PRO A 129 -6.16 9.13 -2.45
C PRO A 129 -7.30 9.30 -3.46
N MET A 130 -7.33 8.46 -4.49
CA MET A 130 -8.32 8.54 -5.56
C MET A 130 -9.64 7.86 -5.17
N THR A 131 -9.58 6.84 -4.30
CA THR A 131 -10.76 6.11 -3.84
C THR A 131 -11.27 6.68 -2.52
N THR A 132 -12.58 6.78 -2.38
CA THR A 132 -13.27 7.18 -1.13
C THR A 132 -13.82 5.97 -0.39
N THR A 133 -13.86 4.81 -1.05
CA THR A 133 -14.42 3.58 -0.48
C THR A 133 -13.50 2.99 0.61
N GLU A 134 -14.13 2.64 1.75
CA GLU A 134 -13.50 1.98 2.90
C GLU A 134 -14.00 0.53 3.02
N TRP A 135 -13.96 -0.20 1.92
CA TRP A 135 -14.51 -1.55 1.85
C TRP A 135 -13.57 -2.59 2.45
N ASP A 136 -14.16 -3.55 3.16
CA ASP A 136 -13.47 -4.64 3.84
C ASP A 136 -13.76 -6.00 3.14
N GLN A 137 -13.24 -7.08 3.71
CA GLN A 137 -13.33 -8.43 3.17
C GLN A 137 -14.37 -9.31 3.86
N ILE A 138 -14.94 -8.82 4.96
CA ILE A 138 -15.95 -9.53 5.75
C ILE A 138 -17.35 -8.95 5.52
N ARG A 139 -18.33 -9.29 6.35
CA ARG A 139 -19.70 -8.77 6.23
C ARG A 139 -19.74 -7.24 6.21
N PRO A 140 -20.60 -6.67 5.32
CA PRO A 140 -21.53 -7.31 4.39
C PRO A 140 -20.90 -7.73 3.06
N TYR A 141 -19.68 -7.36 2.78
CA TYR A 141 -19.01 -7.50 1.47
C TYR A 141 -18.91 -8.95 0.97
N ASN A 142 -18.78 -9.91 1.87
CA ASN A 142 -18.69 -11.33 1.55
C ASN A 142 -20.06 -12.06 1.61
N ALA A 143 -21.18 -11.33 1.67
CA ALA A 143 -22.49 -11.93 1.88
C ALA A 143 -22.92 -12.91 0.77
N GLN A 144 -22.39 -12.75 -0.45
CA GLN A 144 -22.66 -13.62 -1.59
C GLN A 144 -21.54 -14.64 -1.86
N ILE A 145 -20.52 -14.69 -1.02
CA ILE A 145 -19.44 -15.66 -1.16
C ILE A 145 -19.80 -16.93 -0.37
N LYS A 146 -19.59 -18.09 -1.02
CA LYS A 146 -19.85 -19.40 -0.41
C LYS A 146 -19.13 -19.53 0.93
N SER A 147 -19.82 -20.05 1.92
CA SER A 147 -19.31 -20.28 3.29
C SER A 147 -18.84 -19.01 4.01
N ASN A 148 -19.24 -17.82 3.54
CA ASN A 148 -18.85 -16.52 4.11
C ASN A 148 -17.32 -16.35 4.27
N TYR A 149 -16.53 -16.96 3.40
CA TYR A 149 -15.09 -16.70 3.37
C TYR A 149 -14.81 -15.23 3.07
N ALA A 150 -13.68 -14.71 3.50
CA ALA A 150 -13.26 -13.36 3.15
C ALA A 150 -13.18 -13.18 1.64
N THR A 151 -13.52 -12.00 1.12
CA THR A 151 -13.49 -11.66 -0.32
C THR A 151 -12.10 -11.85 -0.94
N GLY A 152 -11.05 -11.67 -0.15
CA GLY A 152 -9.66 -11.63 -0.61
C GLY A 152 -9.22 -10.22 -1.01
N CYS A 153 -7.98 -9.86 -0.65
CA CYS A 153 -7.46 -8.49 -0.84
C CYS A 153 -7.44 -8.06 -2.32
N VAL A 154 -7.12 -8.98 -3.25
CA VAL A 154 -7.09 -8.68 -4.69
C VAL A 154 -8.50 -8.38 -5.22
N ALA A 155 -9.50 -9.17 -4.85
CA ALA A 155 -10.89 -8.93 -5.23
C ALA A 155 -11.42 -7.61 -4.65
N THR A 156 -11.12 -7.32 -3.38
CA THR A 156 -11.53 -6.07 -2.73
C THR A 156 -10.87 -4.85 -3.40
N ALA A 157 -9.58 -4.90 -3.68
CA ALA A 157 -8.88 -3.82 -4.38
C ALA A 157 -9.44 -3.59 -5.80
N LEU A 158 -9.72 -4.68 -6.53
CA LEU A 158 -10.35 -4.60 -7.84
C LEU A 158 -11.73 -3.93 -7.77
N ALA A 159 -12.57 -4.34 -6.80
CA ALA A 159 -13.90 -3.78 -6.61
C ALA A 159 -13.85 -2.27 -6.29
N GLN A 160 -12.94 -1.84 -5.39
CA GLN A 160 -12.76 -0.42 -5.06
C GLN A 160 -12.27 0.41 -6.26
N MET A 161 -11.36 -0.15 -7.07
CA MET A 161 -10.92 0.50 -8.30
C MET A 161 -12.07 0.65 -9.30
N MET A 162 -12.89 -0.38 -9.49
CA MET A 162 -14.08 -0.31 -10.34
C MET A 162 -15.12 0.70 -9.81
N ALA A 163 -15.28 0.80 -8.49
CA ALA A 163 -16.17 1.79 -7.86
C ALA A 163 -15.70 3.23 -8.09
N TYR A 164 -14.39 3.48 -8.06
CA TYR A 164 -13.84 4.80 -8.41
C TYR A 164 -14.22 5.21 -9.84
N HIS A 165 -14.12 4.26 -10.79
CA HIS A 165 -14.49 4.51 -12.18
C HIS A 165 -15.99 4.43 -12.43
N LYS A 166 -16.78 3.85 -11.53
CA LYS A 166 -18.20 3.49 -11.71
C LYS A 166 -18.40 2.72 -13.04
N TRP A 167 -17.56 1.72 -13.26
CA TRP A 167 -17.50 0.95 -14.50
C TRP A 167 -17.15 -0.52 -14.24
N PRO A 168 -17.70 -1.48 -15.05
CA PRO A 168 -18.74 -1.32 -16.07
C PRO A 168 -20.14 -1.16 -15.46
N ASN A 169 -21.12 -0.73 -16.24
CA ASN A 169 -22.53 -0.73 -15.83
C ASN A 169 -23.13 -2.15 -15.92
N GLU A 170 -22.53 -3.02 -16.71
CA GLU A 170 -23.00 -4.35 -16.96
C GLU A 170 -21.83 -5.33 -17.19
N VAL A 171 -21.83 -6.44 -16.51
CA VAL A 171 -20.98 -7.60 -16.79
C VAL A 171 -21.71 -8.46 -17.83
N ARG A 172 -21.27 -8.39 -19.09
CA ARG A 172 -21.99 -8.96 -20.25
C ARG A 172 -21.72 -10.43 -20.51
N LYS A 173 -20.74 -11.01 -19.84
CA LYS A 173 -20.32 -12.40 -20.01
C LYS A 173 -20.44 -13.14 -18.70
N ASP A 174 -20.58 -14.45 -18.79
CA ASP A 174 -20.44 -15.30 -17.62
C ASP A 174 -19.06 -15.13 -17.00
N VAL A 175 -19.01 -14.96 -15.69
CA VAL A 175 -17.78 -15.00 -14.91
C VAL A 175 -17.78 -16.33 -14.17
N TYR A 176 -17.24 -17.35 -14.79
CA TYR A 176 -17.37 -18.74 -14.36
C TYR A 176 -18.83 -19.15 -14.20
N ASP A 177 -19.30 -19.49 -12.98
CA ASP A 177 -20.67 -19.90 -12.70
C ASP A 177 -21.64 -18.72 -12.47
N LEU A 178 -21.15 -17.47 -12.57
CA LEU A 178 -21.95 -16.27 -12.36
C LEU A 178 -22.44 -15.73 -13.70
N PRO A 179 -23.77 -15.60 -13.92
CA PRO A 179 -24.32 -15.12 -15.18
C PRO A 179 -24.09 -13.62 -15.39
N PRO A 180 -24.34 -13.10 -16.61
CA PRO A 180 -24.30 -11.66 -16.86
C PRO A 180 -25.21 -10.90 -15.87
N THR A 181 -24.75 -9.72 -15.46
CA THR A 181 -25.46 -8.88 -14.48
C THR A 181 -25.21 -7.41 -14.67
N SER A 182 -26.18 -6.58 -14.29
CA SER A 182 -25.97 -5.13 -14.19
C SER A 182 -25.39 -4.76 -12.81
N LEU A 183 -24.64 -3.65 -12.77
CA LEU A 183 -24.06 -3.07 -11.57
C LEU A 183 -24.66 -1.69 -11.34
N ASN A 184 -25.27 -1.49 -10.19
CA ASN A 184 -25.90 -0.22 -9.83
C ASN A 184 -24.99 0.61 -8.91
N TRP A 185 -24.09 1.37 -9.52
CA TRP A 185 -23.13 2.23 -8.81
C TRP A 185 -23.79 3.33 -7.97
N SER A 186 -25.03 3.72 -8.31
CA SER A 186 -25.71 4.85 -7.65
C SER A 186 -26.15 4.56 -6.23
N ILE A 187 -26.34 3.26 -5.89
CA ILE A 187 -26.77 2.85 -4.56
C ILE A 187 -25.62 2.37 -3.68
N MET A 188 -24.43 2.12 -4.26
CA MET A 188 -23.28 1.70 -3.48
C MET A 188 -22.76 2.84 -2.59
N ARG A 189 -22.47 2.52 -1.34
CA ARG A 189 -21.94 3.46 -0.33
C ARG A 189 -20.44 3.27 -0.16
N ASP A 190 -19.76 4.31 0.30
CA ASP A 190 -18.32 4.27 0.57
C ASP A 190 -17.98 3.37 1.77
N GLN A 191 -18.92 3.21 2.72
CA GLN A 191 -18.72 2.41 3.92
C GLN A 191 -20.02 1.67 4.32
N TYR A 192 -19.87 0.48 4.91
CA TYR A 192 -20.96 -0.34 5.40
C TYR A 192 -20.67 -0.83 6.81
N LYS A 193 -21.75 -1.03 7.60
CA LYS A 193 -21.68 -1.72 8.89
C LYS A 193 -21.77 -3.23 8.68
N THR A 194 -21.26 -4.00 9.63
CA THR A 194 -21.21 -5.47 9.55
C THR A 194 -22.60 -6.11 9.43
N ASP A 195 -23.64 -5.48 9.96
CA ASP A 195 -25.01 -5.95 9.96
C ASP A 195 -25.86 -5.39 8.80
N ASP A 196 -25.29 -4.54 7.94
CA ASP A 196 -26.00 -4.02 6.77
C ASP A 196 -26.40 -5.17 5.84
N SER A 197 -27.68 -5.19 5.43
CA SER A 197 -28.25 -6.23 4.56
C SER A 197 -29.25 -5.67 3.53
N ASP A 198 -29.31 -4.35 3.40
CA ASP A 198 -30.17 -3.67 2.45
C ASP A 198 -29.72 -3.89 0.99
N GLU A 199 -30.46 -3.35 0.03
CA GLU A 199 -30.17 -3.47 -1.39
C GLU A 199 -28.76 -2.98 -1.75
N SER A 200 -28.32 -1.89 -1.12
CA SER A 200 -26.96 -1.34 -1.30
C SER A 200 -25.88 -2.32 -0.83
N ALA A 201 -26.08 -2.96 0.33
CA ALA A 201 -25.16 -3.98 0.86
C ALA A 201 -25.14 -5.23 -0.02
N GLN A 202 -26.28 -5.64 -0.57
CA GLN A 202 -26.35 -6.75 -1.52
C GLN A 202 -25.65 -6.42 -2.84
N GLU A 203 -25.75 -5.17 -3.30
CA GLU A 203 -25.10 -4.74 -4.54
C GLU A 203 -23.58 -4.75 -4.43
N VAL A 204 -23.01 -4.25 -3.32
CA VAL A 204 -21.55 -4.32 -3.10
C VAL A 204 -21.09 -5.77 -2.91
N ALA A 205 -21.87 -6.62 -2.23
CA ALA A 205 -21.55 -8.04 -2.07
C ALA A 205 -21.57 -8.79 -3.43
N LYS A 206 -22.51 -8.43 -4.32
CA LYS A 206 -22.55 -8.93 -5.68
C LYS A 206 -21.28 -8.56 -6.45
N LEU A 207 -20.89 -7.28 -6.42
CA LEU A 207 -19.66 -6.82 -7.04
C LEU A 207 -18.44 -7.60 -6.52
N MET A 208 -18.31 -7.75 -5.20
CA MET A 208 -17.23 -8.50 -4.57
C MET A 208 -17.18 -9.96 -5.04
N ASN A 209 -18.33 -10.61 -5.17
CA ASN A 209 -18.42 -11.99 -5.66
C ASN A 209 -17.95 -12.11 -7.11
N TYR A 210 -18.36 -11.19 -7.98
CA TYR A 210 -17.91 -11.15 -9.39
C TYR A 210 -16.42 -10.85 -9.51
N CYS A 211 -15.89 -9.90 -8.73
CA CYS A 211 -14.46 -9.61 -8.67
C CYS A 211 -13.67 -10.84 -8.20
N GLY A 212 -14.12 -11.50 -7.14
CA GLY A 212 -13.47 -12.69 -6.60
C GLY A 212 -13.44 -13.86 -7.58
N ALA A 213 -14.54 -14.09 -8.29
CA ALA A 213 -14.60 -15.09 -9.34
C ALA A 213 -13.65 -14.72 -10.50
N ALA A 214 -13.70 -13.49 -10.97
CA ALA A 214 -12.90 -13.02 -12.10
C ALA A 214 -11.37 -13.13 -11.86
N VAL A 215 -10.91 -12.90 -10.63
CA VAL A 215 -9.49 -13.07 -10.25
C VAL A 215 -9.17 -14.47 -9.73
N LYS A 216 -10.05 -15.43 -9.92
CA LYS A 216 -9.87 -16.85 -9.56
C LYS A 216 -9.49 -17.03 -8.08
N THR A 217 -10.16 -16.31 -7.21
CA THR A 217 -9.86 -16.34 -5.76
C THR A 217 -9.96 -17.76 -5.21
N ASN A 218 -8.88 -18.20 -4.59
CA ASN A 218 -8.85 -19.45 -3.82
C ASN A 218 -9.36 -19.17 -2.41
N TYR A 219 -10.65 -19.43 -2.20
CA TYR A 219 -11.33 -19.18 -0.94
C TYR A 219 -10.99 -20.23 0.11
N LYS A 220 -10.50 -19.82 1.27
CA LYS A 220 -10.16 -20.68 2.42
C LYS A 220 -10.57 -20.03 3.72
N TYR A 221 -10.80 -20.87 4.75
CA TYR A 221 -11.10 -20.39 6.10
C TYR A 221 -9.95 -19.54 6.70
N THR A 222 -8.71 -19.90 6.39
CA THR A 222 -7.50 -19.23 6.91
C THR A 222 -7.13 -17.96 6.14
N GLY A 223 -7.86 -17.63 5.08
CA GLY A 223 -7.62 -16.46 4.24
C GLY A 223 -7.77 -16.79 2.76
N SER A 224 -8.38 -15.87 2.02
CA SER A 224 -8.62 -15.99 0.58
C SER A 224 -7.47 -15.36 -0.19
N THR A 225 -6.99 -16.03 -1.24
CA THR A 225 -5.81 -15.60 -2.02
C THR A 225 -6.12 -15.58 -3.51
N ALA A 226 -5.56 -14.60 -4.22
CA ALA A 226 -5.57 -14.50 -5.68
C ALA A 226 -4.24 -13.89 -6.15
N TYR A 227 -3.92 -14.08 -7.42
CA TYR A 227 -2.72 -13.47 -7.99
C TYR A 227 -3.05 -12.11 -8.60
N PHE A 228 -2.16 -11.15 -8.41
CA PHE A 228 -2.34 -9.79 -8.92
C PHE A 228 -2.46 -9.71 -10.45
N TYR A 229 -1.73 -10.55 -11.18
CA TYR A 229 -1.82 -10.59 -12.65
C TYR A 229 -3.19 -11.03 -13.17
N ASP A 230 -3.96 -11.83 -12.41
CA ASP A 230 -5.33 -12.18 -12.77
C ASP A 230 -6.26 -10.96 -12.78
N MET A 231 -5.93 -9.88 -12.04
CA MET A 231 -6.70 -8.64 -12.05
C MET A 231 -6.68 -7.96 -13.43
N VAL A 232 -5.52 -7.91 -14.10
CA VAL A 232 -5.40 -7.32 -15.44
C VAL A 232 -6.22 -8.08 -16.46
N ASP A 233 -6.20 -9.41 -16.38
CA ASP A 233 -7.01 -10.25 -17.23
C ASP A 233 -8.51 -10.09 -16.94
N ALA A 234 -8.89 -10.05 -15.67
CA ALA A 234 -10.26 -9.83 -15.25
C ALA A 234 -10.84 -8.53 -15.83
N LEU A 235 -10.09 -7.43 -15.74
CA LEU A 235 -10.49 -6.13 -16.27
C LEU A 235 -10.76 -6.19 -17.77
N LYS A 236 -9.90 -6.84 -18.54
CA LYS A 236 -10.01 -6.93 -20.00
C LYS A 236 -11.09 -7.88 -20.48
N TYR A 237 -11.24 -9.04 -19.82
CA TYR A 237 -12.09 -10.12 -20.31
C TYR A 237 -13.52 -10.05 -19.79
N TYR A 238 -13.71 -9.62 -18.54
CA TYR A 238 -15.01 -9.66 -17.89
C TYR A 238 -15.62 -8.28 -17.66
N PHE A 239 -14.77 -7.25 -17.43
CA PHE A 239 -15.23 -5.95 -17.00
C PHE A 239 -15.10 -4.86 -18.07
N ASP A 240 -14.86 -5.23 -19.32
CA ASP A 240 -14.91 -4.34 -20.50
C ASP A 240 -13.99 -3.11 -20.36
N TYR A 241 -12.83 -3.28 -19.71
CA TYR A 241 -11.77 -2.28 -19.71
C TYR A 241 -10.91 -2.39 -20.96
N ALA A 242 -10.25 -1.30 -21.33
CA ALA A 242 -9.41 -1.23 -22.52
C ALA A 242 -8.33 -2.32 -22.53
N LYS A 243 -8.03 -2.88 -23.70
CA LYS A 243 -6.99 -3.91 -23.85
C LYS A 243 -5.58 -3.42 -23.54
N THR A 244 -5.40 -2.09 -23.44
CA THR A 244 -4.16 -1.42 -23.08
C THR A 244 -3.86 -1.44 -21.57
N VAL A 245 -4.82 -1.86 -20.74
CA VAL A 245 -4.61 -2.05 -19.29
C VAL A 245 -3.45 -3.00 -19.09
N ARG A 246 -2.52 -2.63 -18.22
CA ARG A 246 -1.34 -3.42 -17.87
C ARG A 246 -0.95 -3.19 -16.41
N ASP A 247 -0.31 -4.16 -15.83
CA ASP A 247 0.36 -4.03 -14.55
C ASP A 247 1.72 -3.35 -14.71
N ILE A 248 2.12 -2.59 -13.72
CA ILE A 248 3.43 -1.96 -13.66
C ILE A 248 4.02 -2.28 -12.29
N TYR A 249 5.13 -3.02 -12.30
CA TYR A 249 5.85 -3.35 -11.08
C TYR A 249 6.91 -2.29 -10.78
N ARG A 250 6.88 -1.72 -9.58
CA ARG A 250 7.84 -0.70 -9.16
C ARG A 250 9.31 -1.20 -9.15
N ILE A 251 9.51 -2.50 -9.05
CA ILE A 251 10.85 -3.15 -9.01
C ILE A 251 11.61 -3.00 -10.34
N SER A 252 10.95 -2.66 -11.44
CA SER A 252 11.59 -2.49 -12.75
C SER A 252 12.28 -1.14 -12.97
N TYR A 253 12.31 -0.26 -11.99
CA TYR A 253 12.84 1.10 -12.14
C TYR A 253 14.29 1.23 -11.68
N THR A 254 15.21 0.57 -12.38
CA THR A 254 16.63 0.79 -12.10
C THR A 254 17.27 1.90 -12.94
N THR A 255 16.63 2.54 -13.93
CA THR A 255 17.34 3.63 -14.64
C THR A 255 16.49 4.69 -15.36
N GLU A 256 15.22 4.50 -15.63
CA GLU A 256 14.43 5.55 -16.29
C GLU A 256 13.03 5.67 -15.71
N CYS A 257 12.87 6.53 -14.70
CA CYS A 257 11.54 6.99 -14.31
C CYS A 257 11.04 8.00 -15.36
N ARG A 258 10.65 7.51 -16.54
CA ARG A 258 9.71 8.22 -17.38
C ARG A 258 8.32 7.93 -16.82
N CYS A 259 7.91 8.72 -15.86
CA CYS A 259 6.49 8.88 -15.56
C CYS A 259 5.84 9.54 -16.78
N SER A 260 5.53 8.74 -17.81
CA SER A 260 4.51 9.14 -18.75
C SER A 260 3.21 9.15 -17.94
N HIS A 261 2.71 10.36 -17.66
CA HIS A 261 1.35 10.60 -17.23
C HIS A 261 0.41 10.09 -18.34
N GLN A 262 0.14 8.81 -18.33
CA GLN A 262 -1.00 8.27 -19.02
C GLN A 262 -1.90 7.67 -17.94
N HIS A 263 -3.01 8.32 -17.74
CA HIS A 263 -4.13 7.81 -16.96
C HIS A 263 -4.41 6.39 -17.42
N GLY A 264 -3.96 5.41 -16.63
CA GLY A 264 -3.80 4.03 -17.06
C GLY A 264 -5.06 3.21 -17.14
N VAL A 265 -6.24 3.82 -17.24
CA VAL A 265 -7.50 3.10 -17.43
C VAL A 265 -8.38 3.91 -18.36
N ASP A 266 -8.10 3.81 -19.66
CA ASP A 266 -9.02 4.32 -20.68
C ASP A 266 -10.29 3.45 -20.68
N ARG A 267 -11.44 4.09 -20.55
CA ARG A 267 -12.72 3.43 -20.80
C ARG A 267 -12.77 3.03 -22.28
N ALA A 268 -13.13 1.81 -22.56
CA ALA A 268 -13.59 1.48 -23.90
C ALA A 268 -14.89 2.26 -24.15
N MET A 269 -14.87 3.18 -25.10
CA MET A 269 -16.08 3.78 -25.64
C MET A 269 -16.77 2.84 -26.61
#